data_82e1a119d1fa66594a123eec170594f0
#
_entry.id   82e1a119d1fa66594a123eec170594f0
#
_cell.length_a   1.000
_cell.length_b   1.000
_cell.length_c   1.000
_cell.angle_alpha   90.00
_cell.angle_beta   90.00
_cell.angle_gamma   90.00
#
_symmetry.space_group_name_H-M   'P 1'
#
loop_
_entity.id
_entity.type
_entity.pdbx_description
1 polymer ?
#
loop_
_entity_poly.entity_id
_entity_poly.type
_entity_poly.pdbx_seq_one_letter_code
_entity_poly.pdbx_strand_id
1 'polypeptide(L)'
;LDFVNQDVLNDYKGMVESGETYNEDAVQMNEMMQDLQSVAENLRRAANEISEAADGVSNAVNQSAAGVSNAAEYTSELAGHMTGINESVEKNVNIAESLKNEVAGFQCE
;
A
#
# COMPACT_ATOMS: atom_id res chain seq x y z
N LEU A 1 36.24 -26.22 66.95
CA LEU A 1 36.90 -26.64 65.71
C LEU A 1 35.91 -27.21 64.69
N ASP A 2 34.97 -28.08 65.06
CA ASP A 2 33.91 -28.59 64.16
C ASP A 2 32.94 -27.55 63.74
N PHE A 3 32.69 -26.55 64.60
CA PHE A 3 31.81 -25.42 64.31
C PHE A 3 32.38 -24.53 63.20
N VAL A 4 33.68 -24.21 63.23
CA VAL A 4 34.35 -23.40 62.19
C VAL A 4 34.42 -24.17 60.88
N ASN A 5 34.68 -25.45 60.87
CA ASN A 5 34.67 -26.27 59.66
C ASN A 5 33.29 -26.39 59.03
N GLN A 6 32.22 -26.44 59.82
CA GLN A 6 30.85 -26.43 59.31
C GLN A 6 30.49 -25.13 58.66
N ASP A 7 30.84 -23.98 59.24
CA ASP A 7 30.61 -22.66 58.67
C ASP A 7 31.39 -22.46 57.37
N VAL A 8 32.65 -22.85 57.31
CA VAL A 8 33.49 -22.79 56.12
C VAL A 8 32.92 -23.65 54.98
N LEU A 9 32.44 -24.86 55.29
CA LEU A 9 31.81 -25.76 54.32
C LEU A 9 30.49 -25.16 53.78
N ASN A 10 29.66 -24.55 54.63
CA ASN A 10 28.43 -23.91 54.24
C ASN A 10 28.70 -22.69 53.32
N ASP A 11 29.68 -21.85 53.67
CA ASP A 11 30.11 -20.73 52.87
C ASP A 11 30.62 -21.17 51.48
N TYR A 12 31.42 -22.22 51.46
CA TYR A 12 31.96 -22.79 50.22
C TYR A 12 30.86 -23.35 49.33
N LYS A 13 29.90 -24.04 49.90
CA LYS A 13 28.71 -24.55 49.20
C LYS A 13 27.86 -23.41 48.62
N GLY A 14 27.66 -22.34 49.39
CA GLY A 14 26.97 -21.13 48.93
C GLY A 14 27.68 -20.43 47.75
N MET A 15 29.02 -20.41 47.78
CA MET A 15 29.81 -19.87 46.63
C MET A 15 29.66 -20.75 45.39
N VAL A 16 29.64 -22.06 45.49
CA VAL A 16 29.43 -22.97 44.35
C VAL A 16 28.03 -22.78 43.75
N GLU A 17 27.00 -22.72 44.59
CA GLU A 17 25.62 -22.48 44.15
C GLU A 17 25.50 -21.12 43.45
N SER A 18 26.13 -20.07 43.98
CA SER A 18 26.16 -18.74 43.34
C SER A 18 26.88 -18.76 41.99
N GLY A 19 27.97 -19.53 41.87
CA GLY A 19 28.69 -19.71 40.63
C GLY A 19 27.87 -20.44 39.56
N GLU A 20 27.13 -21.46 39.96
CA GLU A 20 26.21 -22.20 39.07
C GLU A 20 25.08 -21.27 38.57
N THR A 21 24.43 -20.53 39.47
CA THR A 21 23.39 -19.56 39.11
C THR A 21 23.94 -18.49 38.15
N TYR A 22 25.14 -18.00 38.41
CA TYR A 22 25.79 -17.01 37.55
C TYR A 22 26.06 -17.56 36.13
N ASN A 23 26.46 -18.84 36.05
CA ASN A 23 26.66 -19.48 34.75
C ASN A 23 25.35 -19.72 34.02
N GLU A 24 24.28 -20.11 34.70
CA GLU A 24 22.92 -20.23 34.11
C GLU A 24 22.42 -18.90 33.60
N ASP A 25 22.57 -17.84 34.36
CA ASP A 25 22.21 -16.47 33.95
C ASP A 25 22.98 -16.03 32.69
N ALA A 26 24.28 -16.36 32.63
CA ALA A 26 25.10 -16.06 31.46
C ALA A 26 24.63 -16.80 30.19
N VAL A 27 24.22 -18.08 30.35
CA VAL A 27 23.63 -18.86 29.24
C VAL A 27 22.31 -18.24 28.76
N GLN A 28 21.43 -17.91 29.71
CA GLN A 28 20.15 -17.25 29.39
C GLN A 28 20.34 -15.90 28.71
N MET A 29 21.31 -15.09 29.16
CA MET A 29 21.65 -13.84 28.50
C MET A 29 22.14 -14.05 27.07
N ASN A 30 22.93 -15.07 26.81
CA ASN A 30 23.39 -15.39 25.48
C ASN A 30 22.23 -15.82 24.57
N GLU A 31 21.31 -16.64 25.07
CA GLU A 31 20.09 -17.01 24.34
C GLU A 31 19.22 -15.78 24.02
N MET A 32 19.00 -14.89 25.00
CA MET A 32 18.27 -13.64 24.79
C MET A 32 18.93 -12.76 23.73
N MET A 33 20.26 -12.68 23.71
CA MET A 33 20.99 -11.93 22.70
C MET A 33 20.80 -12.49 21.29
N GLN A 34 20.78 -13.82 21.17
CA GLN A 34 20.48 -14.49 19.88
C GLN A 34 19.04 -14.21 19.42
N ASP A 35 18.09 -14.27 20.33
CA ASP A 35 16.69 -13.94 20.05
C ASP A 35 16.54 -12.48 19.62
N LEU A 36 17.22 -11.56 20.30
CA LEU A 36 17.23 -10.15 19.93
C LEU A 36 17.82 -9.92 18.52
N GLN A 37 18.89 -10.64 18.15
CA GLN A 37 19.44 -10.59 16.80
C GLN A 37 18.42 -11.07 15.75
N SER A 38 17.73 -12.16 16.05
CA SER A 38 16.68 -12.70 15.18
C SER A 38 15.52 -11.69 15.00
N VAL A 39 15.07 -11.09 16.10
CA VAL A 39 14.02 -10.06 16.07
C VAL A 39 14.47 -8.83 15.26
N ALA A 40 15.72 -8.37 15.47
CA ALA A 40 16.27 -7.24 14.74
C ALA A 40 16.34 -7.51 13.22
N GLU A 41 16.73 -8.70 12.81
CA GLU A 41 16.77 -9.10 11.40
C GLU A 41 15.37 -9.18 10.79
N ASN A 42 14.40 -9.75 11.53
CA ASN A 42 13.01 -9.77 11.10
C ASN A 42 12.43 -8.35 10.95
N LEU A 43 12.77 -7.47 11.89
CA LEU A 43 12.33 -6.07 11.83
C LEU A 43 12.92 -5.35 10.62
N ARG A 44 14.21 -5.58 10.33
CA ARG A 44 14.87 -5.02 9.14
C ARG A 44 14.20 -5.50 7.85
N ARG A 45 13.88 -6.79 7.78
CA ARG A 45 13.17 -7.35 6.62
C ARG A 45 11.78 -6.75 6.46
N ALA A 46 11.01 -6.65 7.54
CA ALA A 46 9.69 -6.04 7.52
C ALA A 46 9.75 -4.56 7.10
N ALA A 47 10.75 -3.81 7.56
CA ALA A 47 10.96 -2.43 7.14
C ALA A 47 11.24 -2.30 5.64
N ASN A 48 12.04 -3.21 5.07
CA ASN A 48 12.31 -3.25 3.63
C ASN A 48 11.04 -3.58 2.83
N GLU A 49 10.27 -4.58 3.26
CA GLU A 49 8.99 -4.95 2.63
C GLU A 49 7.99 -3.79 2.65
N ILE A 50 7.92 -3.03 3.76
CA ILE A 50 7.09 -1.83 3.86
C ILE A 50 7.57 -0.75 2.88
N SER A 51 8.87 -0.55 2.74
CA SER A 51 9.44 0.41 1.79
C SER A 51 9.09 0.05 0.35
N GLU A 52 9.26 -1.22 -0.04
CA GLU A 52 8.88 -1.70 -1.37
C GLU A 52 7.38 -1.56 -1.64
N ALA A 53 6.55 -1.87 -0.65
CA ALA A 53 5.10 -1.68 -0.75
C ALA A 53 4.72 -0.20 -0.91
N ALA A 54 5.39 0.71 -0.20
CA ALA A 54 5.18 2.15 -0.32
C ALA A 54 5.54 2.67 -1.72
N ASP A 55 6.64 2.19 -2.29
CA ASP A 55 7.04 2.50 -3.67
C ASP A 55 6.00 1.97 -4.68
N GLY A 56 5.50 0.75 -4.47
CA GLY A 56 4.42 0.18 -5.27
C GLY A 56 3.13 1.02 -5.23
N VAL A 57 2.73 1.47 -4.04
CA VAL A 57 1.58 2.37 -3.86
C VAL A 57 1.81 3.71 -4.57
N SER A 58 2.99 4.30 -4.44
CA SER A 58 3.35 5.54 -5.12
C SER A 58 3.21 5.42 -6.65
N ASN A 59 3.72 4.34 -7.21
CA ASN A 59 3.59 4.07 -8.64
C ASN A 59 2.12 3.89 -9.07
N ALA A 60 1.32 3.16 -8.29
CA ALA A 60 -0.10 2.98 -8.58
C ALA A 60 -0.89 4.30 -8.51
N VAL A 61 -0.56 5.18 -7.57
CA VAL A 61 -1.16 6.52 -7.46
C VAL A 61 -0.81 7.36 -8.68
N ASN A 62 0.45 7.34 -9.12
CA ASN A 62 0.88 8.08 -10.32
C ASN A 62 0.19 7.58 -11.59
N GLN A 63 0.07 6.26 -11.77
CA GLN A 63 -0.68 5.67 -12.88
C GLN A 63 -2.15 6.02 -12.84
N SER A 64 -2.75 6.01 -11.65
CA SER A 64 -4.16 6.39 -11.46
C SER A 64 -4.40 7.86 -11.81
N ALA A 65 -3.49 8.76 -11.39
CA ALA A 65 -3.55 10.17 -11.72
C ALA A 65 -3.47 10.40 -13.23
N ALA A 66 -2.57 9.71 -13.93
CA ALA A 66 -2.49 9.75 -15.38
C ALA A 66 -3.78 9.22 -16.04
N GLY A 67 -4.34 8.13 -15.53
CA GLY A 67 -5.62 7.59 -16.00
C GLY A 67 -6.78 8.56 -15.84
N VAL A 68 -6.86 9.25 -14.70
CA VAL A 68 -7.88 10.30 -14.46
C VAL A 68 -7.70 11.48 -15.42
N SER A 69 -6.46 11.90 -15.69
CA SER A 69 -6.18 12.96 -16.65
C SER A 69 -6.64 12.59 -18.06
N ASN A 70 -6.33 11.38 -18.52
CA ASN A 70 -6.77 10.88 -19.82
C ASN A 70 -8.31 10.78 -19.91
N ALA A 71 -8.95 10.31 -18.83
CA ALA A 71 -10.42 10.25 -18.79
C ALA A 71 -11.06 11.64 -18.87
N ALA A 72 -10.48 12.66 -18.24
CA ALA A 72 -10.94 14.04 -18.35
C ALA A 72 -10.78 14.58 -19.78
N GLU A 73 -9.68 14.27 -20.46
CA GLU A 73 -9.47 14.65 -21.86
C GLU A 73 -10.51 14.00 -22.78
N TYR A 74 -10.70 12.68 -22.68
CA TYR A 74 -11.74 11.99 -23.47
C TYR A 74 -13.14 12.50 -23.18
N THR A 75 -13.44 12.87 -21.95
CA THR A 75 -14.74 13.46 -21.60
C THR A 75 -14.93 14.82 -22.28
N SER A 76 -13.87 15.62 -22.37
CA SER A 76 -13.89 16.89 -23.07
C SER A 76 -14.08 16.71 -24.58
N GLU A 77 -13.38 15.76 -25.19
CA GLU A 77 -13.56 15.40 -26.60
C GLU A 77 -14.99 14.91 -26.89
N LEU A 78 -15.53 14.07 -26.03
CA LEU A 78 -16.89 13.58 -26.14
C LEU A 78 -17.92 14.73 -26.09
N ALA A 79 -17.72 15.70 -25.20
CA ALA A 79 -18.56 16.86 -25.14
C ALA A 79 -18.51 17.68 -26.48
N GLY A 80 -17.33 17.80 -27.07
CA GLY A 80 -17.16 18.41 -28.40
C GLY A 80 -17.89 17.64 -29.51
N HIS A 81 -17.80 16.32 -29.52
CA HIS A 81 -18.53 15.48 -30.47
C HIS A 81 -20.06 15.60 -30.31
N MET A 82 -20.54 15.68 -29.06
CA MET A 82 -21.97 15.87 -28.78
C MET A 82 -22.49 17.22 -29.33
N THR A 83 -21.69 18.27 -29.24
CA THR A 83 -22.02 19.56 -29.85
C THR A 83 -22.13 19.41 -31.36
N GLY A 84 -21.19 18.77 -32.04
CA GLY A 84 -21.23 18.51 -33.47
C GLY A 84 -22.43 17.65 -33.91
N ILE A 85 -22.81 16.66 -33.11
CA ILE A 85 -24.01 15.85 -33.34
C ILE A 85 -25.27 16.73 -33.26
N ASN A 86 -25.40 17.59 -32.25
CA ASN A 86 -26.54 18.49 -32.12
C ASN A 86 -26.67 19.44 -33.32
N GLU A 87 -25.56 20.01 -33.79
CA GLU A 87 -25.56 20.84 -35.01
C GLU A 87 -26.00 20.04 -36.24
N SER A 88 -25.57 18.79 -36.37
CA SER A 88 -25.98 17.91 -37.47
C SER A 88 -27.46 17.57 -37.42
N VAL A 89 -27.99 17.31 -36.22
CA VAL A 89 -29.42 17.05 -36.00
C VAL A 89 -30.25 18.29 -36.40
N GLU A 90 -29.84 19.49 -36.01
CA GLU A 90 -30.51 20.74 -36.34
C GLU A 90 -30.51 20.97 -37.86
N LYS A 91 -29.39 20.73 -38.55
CA LYS A 91 -29.33 20.77 -40.02
C LYS A 91 -30.28 19.78 -40.67
N ASN A 92 -30.35 18.56 -40.17
CA ASN A 92 -31.24 17.54 -40.70
C ASN A 92 -32.71 17.89 -40.50
N VAL A 93 -33.09 18.50 -39.39
CA VAL A 93 -34.44 19.01 -39.17
C VAL A 93 -34.79 20.08 -40.17
N ASN A 94 -33.89 21.05 -40.38
CA ASN A 94 -34.11 22.13 -41.35
C ASN A 94 -34.24 21.60 -42.81
N ILE A 95 -33.44 20.61 -43.19
CA ILE A 95 -33.54 19.94 -44.49
C ILE A 95 -34.90 19.24 -44.64
N ALA A 96 -35.32 18.50 -43.58
CA ALA A 96 -36.62 17.81 -43.60
C ALA A 96 -37.81 18.80 -43.73
N GLU A 97 -37.76 19.92 -43.04
CA GLU A 97 -38.77 21.00 -43.18
C GLU A 97 -38.78 21.58 -44.58
N SER A 98 -37.62 21.87 -45.18
CA SER A 98 -37.52 22.36 -46.53
C SER A 98 -38.11 21.38 -47.56
N LEU A 99 -37.76 20.09 -47.43
CA LEU A 99 -38.32 19.02 -48.28
C LEU A 99 -39.85 18.92 -48.15
N LYS A 100 -40.34 18.99 -46.90
CA LYS A 100 -41.80 18.96 -46.65
C LYS A 100 -42.50 20.13 -47.34
N ASN A 101 -41.93 21.32 -47.32
CA ASN A 101 -42.49 22.51 -47.96
C ASN A 101 -42.46 22.41 -49.49
N GLU A 102 -41.37 21.85 -50.07
CA GLU A 102 -41.31 21.63 -51.51
C GLU A 102 -42.32 20.61 -51.98
N VAL A 103 -42.45 19.48 -51.28
CA VAL A 103 -43.46 18.46 -51.62
C VAL A 103 -44.88 19.00 -51.50
N ALA A 104 -45.18 19.82 -50.50
CA ALA A 104 -46.48 20.48 -50.34
C ALA A 104 -46.76 21.46 -51.52
N GLY A 105 -45.75 22.14 -52.03
CA GLY A 105 -45.84 22.98 -53.21
C GLY A 105 -46.21 22.20 -54.48
N PHE A 106 -45.69 20.98 -54.67
CA PHE A 106 -46.05 20.12 -55.83
C PHE A 106 -47.45 19.55 -55.77
N GLN A 107 -48.03 19.36 -54.60
CA GLN A 107 -49.40 18.82 -54.43
C GLN A 107 -50.49 19.87 -54.68
N CYS A 108 -50.18 21.16 -54.76
CA CYS A 108 -51.10 22.24 -54.99
C CYS A 108 -51.29 22.62 -56.51
N GLU A 109 -50.51 21.96 -57.40
CA GLU A 109 -50.69 22.03 -58.84
C GLU A 109 -51.52 20.84 -59.34
#